data_4c29d4aefbaa4a49d42a763c45c5be9f
#
_entry.id   4c29d4aefbaa4a49d42a763c45c5be9f
#
_cell.length_a   1.000
_cell.length_b   1.000
_cell.length_c   1.000
_cell.angle_alpha   90.00
_cell.angle_beta   90.00
_cell.angle_gamma   90.00
#
_symmetry.space_group_name_H-M   'P 1'
#
loop_
_entity.id
_entity.type
_entity.pdbx_description
1 polymer ?
#
loop_
_entity_poly.entity_id
_entity_poly.type
_entity_poly.pdbx_seq_one_letter_code
_entity_poly.pdbx_strand_id
1 'polypeptide(L)'
;KVLVVKDLQLDIAEGEFITMLGPSGSGKTTCLMMLAGFETPTNGEILLDGNIISNIPPHKRGIGMVFQNYALFPHMTVYENLAFPLRVRKVEKDEIDKKVDKALSMVSLNGFESRMPAQLSGGQQQRVAVARALVFDPAVVLMDEPLGALDKNLRESMQYEIKHIHESIGVTVVYVTHDQSEALTMSNRIAVFNDGKVQQLSNPAELYEKPVNSFVAEFIGENNTFDGEISDIDKDKCKVKLGNAEILANPVSVKSKGEKTTVSLRPERALINPTDKMDNMFTGKIEEVIYHGDHTRVRLNLLGSSEFIL
;
A
#
# COMPACT_ATOMS: atom_id res chain seq x y z
N LYS A 1 -11.11 8.56 25.43
CA LYS A 1 -10.48 8.81 24.12
C LYS A 1 -9.84 7.51 23.65
N VAL A 2 -10.08 7.10 22.43
CA VAL A 2 -9.43 5.94 21.81
C VAL A 2 -8.13 6.44 21.19
N LEU A 3 -7.00 5.76 21.45
CA LEU A 3 -5.72 6.05 20.82
C LEU A 3 -5.71 5.31 19.47
N VAL A 4 -5.75 6.06 18.38
CA VAL A 4 -5.87 5.53 17.00
C VAL A 4 -4.51 5.23 16.40
N VAL A 5 -3.54 6.12 16.56
CA VAL A 5 -2.16 5.93 16.10
C VAL A 5 -1.26 5.88 17.34
N LYS A 6 -0.43 4.83 17.44
CA LYS A 6 0.33 4.50 18.65
C LYS A 6 1.83 4.44 18.32
N ASP A 7 2.63 5.30 18.95
CA ASP A 7 4.10 5.28 18.90
C ASP A 7 4.68 5.15 17.47
N LEU A 8 4.11 5.95 16.53
CA LEU A 8 4.55 5.93 15.15
C LEU A 8 5.88 6.67 15.00
N GLN A 9 6.90 5.96 14.52
CA GLN A 9 8.14 6.53 14.02
C GLN A 9 8.32 6.11 12.57
N LEU A 10 8.37 7.08 11.68
CA LEU A 10 8.44 6.85 10.24
C LEU A 10 9.23 7.97 9.57
N ASP A 11 10.41 7.65 9.08
CA ASP A 11 11.21 8.54 8.27
C ASP A 11 10.96 8.24 6.79
N ILE A 12 10.70 9.29 6.00
CA ILE A 12 10.42 9.22 4.56
C ILE A 12 11.49 10.02 3.85
N ALA A 13 12.17 9.39 2.90
CA ALA A 13 13.20 10.06 2.11
C ALA A 13 12.57 10.98 1.05
N GLU A 14 13.31 12.02 0.65
CA GLU A 14 12.93 12.85 -0.49
C GLU A 14 12.82 12.01 -1.77
N GLY A 15 11.77 12.22 -2.55
CA GLY A 15 11.49 11.47 -3.77
C GLY A 15 11.02 10.02 -3.54
N GLU A 16 10.75 9.62 -2.31
CA GLU A 16 10.27 8.27 -2.01
C GLU A 16 8.76 8.13 -2.25
N PHE A 17 8.36 6.99 -2.81
CA PHE A 17 6.97 6.54 -2.83
C PHE A 17 6.76 5.55 -1.68
N ILE A 18 6.14 5.99 -0.59
CA ILE A 18 5.82 5.14 0.55
C ILE A 18 4.33 4.86 0.63
N THR A 19 3.97 3.60 0.85
CA THR A 19 2.57 3.19 1.05
C THR A 19 2.30 2.78 2.49
N MET A 20 1.24 3.34 3.06
CA MET A 20 0.62 2.86 4.30
C MET A 20 -0.46 1.85 3.93
N LEU A 21 -0.20 0.57 4.17
CA LEU A 21 -1.06 -0.55 3.82
C LEU A 21 -1.63 -1.20 5.10
N GLY A 22 -2.87 -1.65 5.08
CA GLY A 22 -3.45 -2.36 6.23
C GLY A 22 -4.97 -2.41 6.19
N PRO A 23 -5.61 -3.16 7.09
CA PRO A 23 -7.07 -3.28 7.16
C PRO A 23 -7.74 -1.94 7.50
N SER A 24 -9.04 -1.84 7.22
CA SER A 24 -9.83 -0.67 7.60
C SER A 24 -9.78 -0.45 9.11
N GLY A 25 -9.69 0.82 9.53
CA GLY A 25 -9.62 1.17 10.95
C GLY A 25 -8.23 1.01 11.60
N SER A 26 -7.17 0.63 10.86
CA SER A 26 -5.82 0.48 11.41
C SER A 26 -5.08 1.79 11.69
N GLY A 27 -5.66 2.96 11.37
CA GLY A 27 -5.08 4.28 11.67
C GLY A 27 -4.41 5.01 10.50
N LYS A 28 -4.35 4.43 9.28
CA LYS A 28 -3.69 4.99 8.09
C LYS A 28 -4.22 6.37 7.70
N THR A 29 -5.54 6.48 7.45
CA THR A 29 -6.18 7.74 7.08
C THR A 29 -6.01 8.79 8.18
N THR A 30 -6.08 8.41 9.46
CA THR A 30 -5.81 9.34 10.57
C THR A 30 -4.38 9.87 10.52
N CYS A 31 -3.39 8.99 10.26
CA CYS A 31 -2.00 9.40 10.08
C CYS A 31 -1.86 10.36 8.88
N LEU A 32 -2.48 10.05 7.74
CA LEU A 32 -2.49 10.90 6.56
C LEU A 32 -3.12 12.28 6.84
N MET A 33 -4.25 12.32 7.60
CA MET A 33 -4.92 13.58 7.98
C MET A 33 -4.06 14.43 8.94
N MET A 34 -3.28 13.79 9.81
CA MET A 34 -2.29 14.50 10.63
C MET A 34 -1.15 15.08 9.77
N LEU A 35 -0.64 14.35 8.78
CA LEU A 35 0.35 14.86 7.81
C LEU A 35 -0.22 16.04 7.00
N ALA A 36 -1.46 15.94 6.55
CA ALA A 36 -2.15 16.99 5.81
C ALA A 36 -2.49 18.23 6.66
N GLY A 37 -2.54 18.09 8.00
CA GLY A 37 -2.88 19.18 8.95
C GLY A 37 -4.38 19.36 9.21
N PHE A 38 -5.20 18.39 8.85
CA PHE A 38 -6.63 18.35 9.21
C PHE A 38 -6.84 17.84 10.63
N GLU A 39 -5.92 17.03 11.12
CA GLU A 39 -5.88 16.52 12.49
C GLU A 39 -4.56 16.91 13.15
N THR A 40 -4.58 17.10 14.47
CA THR A 40 -3.37 17.42 15.25
C THR A 40 -2.98 16.20 16.08
N PRO A 41 -1.71 15.76 16.06
CA PRO A 41 -1.27 14.67 16.92
C PRO A 41 -1.45 15.03 18.39
N THR A 42 -1.90 14.08 19.21
CA THR A 42 -2.05 14.29 20.66
C THR A 42 -0.69 14.45 21.33
N ASN A 43 0.30 13.69 20.88
CA ASN A 43 1.70 13.76 21.31
C ASN A 43 2.60 13.53 20.10
N GLY A 44 3.87 13.92 20.21
CA GLY A 44 4.86 13.80 19.15
C GLY A 44 4.82 14.96 18.16
N GLU A 45 5.66 14.87 17.16
CA GLU A 45 5.87 15.94 16.18
C GLU A 45 5.91 15.38 14.76
N ILE A 46 5.50 16.23 13.81
CA ILE A 46 5.64 15.96 12.38
C ILE A 46 6.62 16.98 11.84
N LEU A 47 7.64 16.48 11.15
CA LEU A 47 8.68 17.30 10.55
C LEU A 47 8.61 17.20 9.02
N LEU A 48 8.84 18.32 8.35
CA LEU A 48 9.07 18.41 6.91
C LEU A 48 10.35 19.22 6.69
N ASP A 49 11.35 18.63 6.08
CA ASP A 49 12.69 19.21 5.87
C ASP A 49 13.28 19.77 7.17
N GLY A 50 13.15 19.00 8.27
CA GLY A 50 13.64 19.37 9.61
C GLY A 50 12.81 20.43 10.33
N ASN A 51 11.76 20.97 9.72
CA ASN A 51 10.88 21.97 10.32
C ASN A 51 9.62 21.31 10.92
N ILE A 52 9.26 21.68 12.15
CA ILE A 52 8.04 21.18 12.79
C ILE A 52 6.81 21.78 12.12
N ILE A 53 5.95 20.91 11.56
CA ILE A 53 4.72 21.30 10.88
C ILE A 53 3.44 20.90 11.63
N SER A 54 3.54 20.28 12.80
CA SER A 54 2.40 19.74 13.56
C SER A 54 1.27 20.74 13.76
N ASN A 55 1.59 22.03 14.01
CA ASN A 55 0.63 23.10 14.26
C ASN A 55 0.43 24.02 13.05
N ILE A 56 1.03 23.70 11.90
CA ILE A 56 0.85 24.50 10.68
C ILE A 56 -0.47 24.07 9.99
N PRO A 57 -1.36 25.03 9.65
CA PRO A 57 -2.61 24.70 8.98
C PRO A 57 -2.37 24.15 7.56
N PRO A 58 -3.29 23.31 7.01
CA PRO A 58 -3.09 22.59 5.74
C PRO A 58 -2.60 23.46 4.57
N HIS A 59 -3.21 24.61 4.36
CA HIS A 59 -2.91 25.52 3.24
C HIS A 59 -1.51 26.17 3.29
N LYS A 60 -0.80 26.04 4.42
CA LYS A 60 0.56 26.57 4.61
C LYS A 60 1.65 25.49 4.62
N ARG A 61 1.28 24.20 4.57
CA ARG A 61 2.25 23.09 4.62
C ARG A 61 2.98 22.84 3.31
N GLY A 62 2.50 23.40 2.17
CA GLY A 62 3.10 23.11 0.86
C GLY A 62 2.90 21.66 0.37
N ILE A 63 1.90 20.99 0.89
CA ILE A 63 1.60 19.57 0.63
C ILE A 63 0.43 19.48 -0.36
N GLY A 64 0.56 18.62 -1.38
CA GLY A 64 -0.52 18.26 -2.29
C GLY A 64 -1.39 17.14 -1.71
N MET A 65 -2.68 17.10 -2.03
CA MET A 65 -3.55 16.02 -1.55
C MET A 65 -4.54 15.56 -2.62
N VAL A 66 -4.64 14.23 -2.77
CA VAL A 66 -5.65 13.53 -3.57
C VAL A 66 -6.54 12.77 -2.61
N PHE A 67 -7.83 13.07 -2.61
CA PHE A 67 -8.82 12.43 -1.76
C PHE A 67 -9.45 11.22 -2.48
N GLN A 68 -10.03 10.30 -1.73
CA GLN A 68 -10.68 9.09 -2.22
C GLN A 68 -11.78 9.37 -3.26
N ASN A 69 -12.53 10.46 -3.11
CA ASN A 69 -13.59 10.90 -4.04
C ASN A 69 -13.11 11.98 -5.01
N TYR A 70 -11.77 12.10 -5.21
CA TYR A 70 -11.08 13.11 -6.02
C TYR A 70 -11.32 14.57 -5.59
N ALA A 71 -12.40 14.88 -4.91
CA ALA A 71 -12.79 16.20 -4.40
C ALA A 71 -12.63 17.34 -5.44
N LEU A 72 -12.95 17.05 -6.71
CA LEU A 72 -12.99 18.09 -7.75
C LEU A 72 -14.15 19.06 -7.48
N PHE A 73 -13.92 20.33 -7.78
CA PHE A 73 -14.97 21.34 -7.69
C PHE A 73 -15.93 21.16 -8.87
N PRO A 74 -17.19 20.71 -8.66
CA PRO A 74 -18.08 20.31 -9.74
C PRO A 74 -18.57 21.47 -10.59
N HIS A 75 -18.50 22.69 -10.07
CA HIS A 75 -18.90 23.94 -10.73
C HIS A 75 -17.73 24.66 -11.42
N MET A 76 -16.56 24.08 -11.44
CA MET A 76 -15.35 24.58 -12.08
C MET A 76 -14.95 23.65 -13.22
N THR A 77 -14.44 24.23 -14.30
CA THR A 77 -13.81 23.49 -15.40
C THR A 77 -12.54 22.78 -14.93
N VAL A 78 -11.97 21.90 -15.76
CA VAL A 78 -10.66 21.27 -15.53
C VAL A 78 -9.58 22.33 -15.31
N TYR A 79 -9.51 23.33 -16.22
CA TYR A 79 -8.59 24.45 -16.07
C TYR A 79 -8.75 25.17 -14.72
N GLU A 80 -9.98 25.49 -14.34
CA GLU A 80 -10.26 26.21 -13.08
C GLU A 80 -9.91 25.37 -11.85
N ASN A 81 -10.15 24.04 -11.87
CA ASN A 81 -9.72 23.13 -10.82
C ASN A 81 -8.20 23.14 -10.64
N LEU A 82 -7.43 23.12 -11.74
CA LEU A 82 -5.96 23.17 -11.71
C LEU A 82 -5.44 24.57 -11.34
N ALA A 83 -6.07 25.64 -11.82
CA ALA A 83 -5.69 27.00 -11.52
C ALA A 83 -5.99 27.42 -10.07
N PHE A 84 -6.96 26.77 -9.40
CA PHE A 84 -7.42 27.13 -8.06
C PHE A 84 -6.28 27.17 -7.02
N PRO A 85 -5.45 26.12 -6.83
CA PRO A 85 -4.38 26.16 -5.85
C PRO A 85 -3.30 27.20 -6.17
N LEU A 86 -3.10 27.57 -7.42
CA LEU A 86 -2.18 28.61 -7.84
C LEU A 86 -2.72 30.01 -7.53
N ARG A 87 -4.03 30.25 -7.80
CA ARG A 87 -4.72 31.51 -7.46
C ARG A 87 -4.70 31.79 -5.95
N VAL A 88 -4.93 30.75 -5.13
CA VAL A 88 -4.84 30.86 -3.66
C VAL A 88 -3.43 31.28 -3.21
N ARG A 89 -2.40 30.87 -3.95
CA ARG A 89 -1.00 31.25 -3.73
C ARG A 89 -0.61 32.57 -4.38
N LYS A 90 -1.57 33.27 -5.02
CA LYS A 90 -1.38 34.57 -5.69
C LYS A 90 -0.32 34.51 -6.81
N VAL A 91 -0.26 33.38 -7.53
CA VAL A 91 0.59 33.25 -8.73
C VAL A 91 0.00 34.13 -9.85
N GLU A 92 0.85 34.78 -10.64
CA GLU A 92 0.45 35.60 -11.77
C GLU A 92 -0.21 34.77 -12.88
N LYS A 93 -1.15 35.41 -13.61
CA LYS A 93 -2.01 34.72 -14.59
C LYS A 93 -1.21 33.99 -15.67
N ASP A 94 -0.22 34.63 -16.25
CA ASP A 94 0.61 34.05 -17.33
C ASP A 94 1.42 32.82 -16.86
N GLU A 95 1.77 32.77 -15.57
CA GLU A 95 2.43 31.64 -14.95
C GLU A 95 1.42 30.51 -14.64
N ILE A 96 0.20 30.87 -14.23
CA ILE A 96 -0.89 29.92 -14.04
C ILE A 96 -1.15 29.16 -15.33
N ASP A 97 -1.30 29.85 -16.46
CA ASP A 97 -1.57 29.22 -17.75
C ASP A 97 -0.47 28.21 -18.11
N LYS A 98 0.80 28.58 -17.99
CA LYS A 98 1.94 27.67 -18.24
C LYS A 98 1.96 26.44 -17.33
N LYS A 99 1.68 26.63 -16.02
CA LYS A 99 1.67 25.53 -15.05
C LYS A 99 0.49 24.59 -15.28
N VAL A 100 -0.68 25.11 -15.65
CA VAL A 100 -1.86 24.30 -15.98
C VAL A 100 -1.61 23.48 -17.24
N ASP A 101 -1.07 24.09 -18.32
CA ASP A 101 -0.74 23.38 -19.55
C ASP A 101 0.29 22.26 -19.30
N LYS A 102 1.32 22.54 -18.51
CA LYS A 102 2.30 21.51 -18.10
C LYS A 102 1.65 20.38 -17.32
N ALA A 103 0.78 20.69 -16.35
CA ALA A 103 0.09 19.70 -15.54
C ALA A 103 -0.87 18.83 -16.36
N LEU A 104 -1.60 19.42 -17.33
CA LEU A 104 -2.46 18.67 -18.24
C LEU A 104 -1.67 17.76 -19.17
N SER A 105 -0.54 18.23 -19.69
CA SER A 105 0.37 17.42 -20.52
C SER A 105 0.92 16.22 -19.75
N MET A 106 1.29 16.41 -18.49
CA MET A 106 1.81 15.38 -17.61
C MET A 106 0.84 14.20 -17.40
N VAL A 107 -0.47 14.49 -17.33
CA VAL A 107 -1.52 13.48 -17.14
C VAL A 107 -2.25 13.13 -18.44
N SER A 108 -1.73 13.51 -19.60
CA SER A 108 -2.30 13.23 -20.93
C SER A 108 -3.75 13.71 -21.11
N LEU A 109 -4.07 14.91 -20.60
CA LEU A 109 -5.40 15.54 -20.69
C LEU A 109 -5.40 16.88 -21.45
N ASN A 110 -4.47 17.05 -22.40
CA ASN A 110 -4.50 18.21 -23.30
C ASN A 110 -5.82 18.28 -24.07
N GLY A 111 -6.42 19.46 -24.19
CA GLY A 111 -7.70 19.67 -24.86
C GLY A 111 -8.94 19.40 -23.97
N PHE A 112 -8.73 19.15 -22.65
CA PHE A 112 -9.83 18.96 -21.70
C PHE A 112 -10.08 20.20 -20.82
N GLU A 113 -9.38 21.29 -21.04
CA GLU A 113 -9.34 22.50 -20.20
C GLU A 113 -10.73 23.06 -19.88
N SER A 114 -11.61 23.08 -20.90
CA SER A 114 -12.98 23.64 -20.81
C SER A 114 -14.04 22.66 -20.29
N ARG A 115 -13.69 21.37 -20.11
CA ARG A 115 -14.64 20.38 -19.63
C ARG A 115 -14.94 20.55 -18.14
N MET A 116 -16.17 20.19 -17.77
CA MET A 116 -16.59 20.08 -16.37
C MET A 116 -16.31 18.67 -15.84
N PRO A 117 -16.10 18.48 -14.52
CA PRO A 117 -15.90 17.14 -13.93
C PRO A 117 -16.94 16.11 -14.33
N ALA A 118 -18.22 16.50 -14.42
CA ALA A 118 -19.32 15.62 -14.84
C ALA A 118 -19.20 15.08 -16.28
N GLN A 119 -18.35 15.68 -17.10
CA GLN A 119 -18.10 15.29 -18.50
C GLN A 119 -16.88 14.36 -18.64
N LEU A 120 -16.27 13.95 -17.51
CA LEU A 120 -15.07 13.13 -17.44
C LEU A 120 -15.40 11.73 -16.95
N SER A 121 -14.68 10.73 -17.47
CA SER A 121 -14.67 9.39 -16.87
C SER A 121 -14.00 9.40 -15.48
N GLY A 122 -14.22 8.36 -14.66
CA GLY A 122 -13.60 8.26 -13.32
C GLY A 122 -12.07 8.37 -13.36
N GLY A 123 -11.41 7.69 -14.31
CA GLY A 123 -9.96 7.80 -14.48
C GLY A 123 -9.50 9.19 -14.94
N GLN A 124 -10.28 9.89 -15.79
CA GLN A 124 -9.99 11.27 -16.15
C GLN A 124 -10.15 12.22 -14.97
N GLN A 125 -11.18 12.05 -14.13
CA GLN A 125 -11.35 12.84 -12.91
C GLN A 125 -10.18 12.64 -11.94
N GLN A 126 -9.73 11.40 -11.79
CA GLN A 126 -8.57 11.07 -10.97
C GLN A 126 -7.30 11.75 -11.49
N ARG A 127 -7.01 11.67 -12.80
CA ARG A 127 -5.87 12.36 -13.42
C ARG A 127 -5.92 13.88 -13.17
N VAL A 128 -7.09 14.50 -13.26
CA VAL A 128 -7.25 15.92 -12.90
C VAL A 128 -6.96 16.17 -11.43
N ALA A 129 -7.37 15.26 -10.51
CA ALA A 129 -7.09 15.39 -9.09
C ALA A 129 -5.58 15.25 -8.79
N VAL A 130 -4.90 14.32 -9.44
CA VAL A 130 -3.43 14.15 -9.34
C VAL A 130 -2.72 15.40 -9.89
N ALA A 131 -3.10 15.88 -11.09
CA ALA A 131 -2.54 17.09 -11.68
C ALA A 131 -2.75 18.32 -10.78
N ARG A 132 -3.95 18.47 -10.17
CA ARG A 132 -4.25 19.55 -9.23
C ARG A 132 -3.36 19.51 -7.98
N ALA A 133 -3.06 18.30 -7.48
CA ALA A 133 -2.17 18.12 -6.33
C ALA A 133 -0.71 18.46 -6.65
N LEU A 134 -0.30 18.32 -7.92
CA LEU A 134 1.08 18.53 -8.39
C LEU A 134 1.34 19.92 -8.97
N VAL A 135 0.30 20.64 -9.44
CA VAL A 135 0.42 21.87 -10.25
C VAL A 135 1.24 23.03 -9.61
N PHE A 136 1.37 23.03 -8.30
CA PHE A 136 2.12 24.05 -7.56
C PHE A 136 3.48 23.57 -7.04
N ASP A 137 4.00 22.46 -7.61
CA ASP A 137 5.29 21.85 -7.28
C ASP A 137 5.44 21.58 -5.76
N PRO A 138 4.57 20.73 -5.15
CA PRO A 138 4.60 20.46 -3.72
C PRO A 138 5.83 19.64 -3.30
N ALA A 139 6.29 19.79 -2.05
CA ALA A 139 7.33 18.93 -1.48
C ALA A 139 6.87 17.48 -1.31
N VAL A 140 5.59 17.29 -0.93
CA VAL A 140 4.98 15.97 -0.69
C VAL A 140 3.57 15.94 -1.28
N VAL A 141 3.19 14.79 -1.84
CA VAL A 141 1.82 14.49 -2.24
C VAL A 141 1.26 13.39 -1.37
N LEU A 142 0.13 13.64 -0.74
CA LEU A 142 -0.64 12.67 0.04
C LEU A 142 -1.78 12.13 -0.82
N MET A 143 -1.98 10.81 -0.82
CA MET A 143 -3.05 10.15 -1.57
C MET A 143 -3.83 9.21 -0.67
N ASP A 144 -5.13 9.47 -0.50
CA ASP A 144 -6.03 8.67 0.35
C ASP A 144 -6.91 7.78 -0.53
N GLU A 145 -6.56 6.51 -0.67
CA GLU A 145 -7.27 5.49 -1.46
C GLU A 145 -7.73 5.98 -2.87
N PRO A 146 -6.86 6.61 -3.66
CA PRO A 146 -7.28 7.32 -4.87
C PRO A 146 -7.79 6.41 -5.99
N LEU A 147 -7.54 5.09 -5.92
CA LEU A 147 -7.94 4.10 -6.92
C LEU A 147 -9.19 3.30 -6.49
N GLY A 148 -9.68 3.48 -5.27
CA GLY A 148 -10.74 2.64 -4.68
C GLY A 148 -12.07 2.66 -5.42
N ALA A 149 -12.38 3.73 -6.17
CA ALA A 149 -13.63 3.88 -6.92
C ALA A 149 -13.56 3.37 -8.37
N LEU A 150 -12.41 2.85 -8.83
CA LEU A 150 -12.19 2.40 -10.20
C LEU A 150 -12.43 0.89 -10.37
N ASP A 151 -12.87 0.48 -11.55
CA ASP A 151 -12.89 -0.93 -11.96
C ASP A 151 -11.47 -1.51 -12.05
N LYS A 152 -11.35 -2.84 -12.06
CA LYS A 152 -10.06 -3.54 -12.01
C LYS A 152 -9.09 -3.12 -13.11
N ASN A 153 -9.52 -3.12 -14.37
CA ASN A 153 -8.64 -2.84 -15.51
C ASN A 153 -8.14 -1.38 -15.50
N LEU A 154 -9.04 -0.46 -15.19
CA LEU A 154 -8.70 0.95 -15.08
C LEU A 154 -7.77 1.20 -13.89
N ARG A 155 -7.99 0.51 -12.77
CA ARG A 155 -7.13 0.60 -11.58
C ARG A 155 -5.70 0.16 -11.90
N GLU A 156 -5.52 -1.00 -12.54
CA GLU A 156 -4.19 -1.48 -12.96
C GLU A 156 -3.49 -0.49 -13.90
N SER A 157 -4.19 0.03 -14.88
CA SER A 157 -3.63 1.07 -15.78
C SER A 157 -3.20 2.32 -15.03
N MET A 158 -4.01 2.77 -14.06
CA MET A 158 -3.74 3.97 -13.27
C MET A 158 -2.59 3.80 -12.26
N GLN A 159 -2.35 2.58 -11.76
CA GLN A 159 -1.16 2.28 -10.94
C GLN A 159 0.12 2.58 -11.71
N TYR A 160 0.23 2.06 -12.94
CA TYR A 160 1.40 2.32 -13.78
C TYR A 160 1.55 3.79 -14.12
N GLU A 161 0.45 4.49 -14.38
CA GLU A 161 0.48 5.90 -14.72
C GLU A 161 0.94 6.77 -13.54
N ILE A 162 0.41 6.54 -12.34
CA ILE A 162 0.85 7.25 -11.12
C ILE A 162 2.34 6.97 -10.85
N LYS A 163 2.78 5.72 -11.01
CA LYS A 163 4.17 5.34 -10.86
C LYS A 163 5.08 6.08 -11.84
N HIS A 164 4.71 6.13 -13.13
CA HIS A 164 5.47 6.88 -14.15
C HIS A 164 5.51 8.37 -13.88
N ILE A 165 4.39 8.98 -13.45
CA ILE A 165 4.36 10.39 -13.04
C ILE A 165 5.35 10.61 -11.89
N HIS A 166 5.29 9.78 -10.85
CA HIS A 166 6.21 9.85 -9.72
C HIS A 166 7.68 9.74 -10.15
N GLU A 167 8.03 8.73 -10.94
CA GLU A 167 9.40 8.50 -11.45
C GLU A 167 9.91 9.67 -12.30
N SER A 168 9.02 10.33 -13.06
CA SER A 168 9.38 11.45 -13.93
C SER A 168 9.61 12.77 -13.20
N ILE A 169 8.93 12.98 -12.06
CA ILE A 169 8.96 14.23 -11.31
C ILE A 169 9.87 14.11 -10.08
N GLY A 170 9.97 12.92 -9.49
CA GLY A 170 10.73 12.68 -8.26
C GLY A 170 10.10 13.28 -7.00
N VAL A 171 8.78 13.55 -6.99
CA VAL A 171 8.08 14.08 -5.82
C VAL A 171 7.91 13.02 -4.74
N THR A 172 8.01 13.38 -3.46
CA THR A 172 7.73 12.46 -2.36
C THR A 172 6.23 12.16 -2.31
N VAL A 173 5.85 10.87 -2.24
CA VAL A 173 4.46 10.43 -2.18
C VAL A 173 4.20 9.61 -0.92
N VAL A 174 3.15 9.96 -0.18
CA VAL A 174 2.59 9.14 0.90
C VAL A 174 1.22 8.63 0.45
N TYR A 175 1.14 7.36 0.19
CA TYR A 175 -0.04 6.69 -0.37
C TYR A 175 -0.74 5.84 0.68
N VAL A 176 -2.05 5.92 0.79
CA VAL A 176 -2.86 5.07 1.66
C VAL A 176 -3.72 4.15 0.80
N THR A 177 -3.69 2.87 1.10
CA THR A 177 -4.56 1.87 0.48
C THR A 177 -4.81 0.68 1.41
N HIS A 178 -5.83 -0.09 1.09
CA HIS A 178 -6.04 -1.44 1.62
C HIS A 178 -5.78 -2.52 0.55
N ASP A 179 -5.49 -2.13 -0.70
CA ASP A 179 -5.18 -3.02 -1.81
C ASP A 179 -3.68 -3.34 -1.85
N GLN A 180 -3.36 -4.63 -1.71
CA GLN A 180 -1.98 -5.13 -1.69
C GLN A 180 -1.30 -4.98 -3.05
N SER A 181 -2.05 -5.16 -4.15
CA SER A 181 -1.53 -5.04 -5.51
C SER A 181 -1.02 -3.62 -5.77
N GLU A 182 -1.79 -2.60 -5.34
CA GLU A 182 -1.37 -1.20 -5.43
C GLU A 182 -0.05 -0.97 -4.70
N ALA A 183 0.01 -1.41 -3.43
CA ALA A 183 1.19 -1.23 -2.59
C ALA A 183 2.43 -1.94 -3.17
N LEU A 184 2.30 -3.20 -3.57
CA LEU A 184 3.42 -4.01 -4.09
C LEU A 184 3.94 -3.50 -5.45
N THR A 185 3.06 -2.89 -6.28
CA THR A 185 3.41 -2.43 -7.63
C THR A 185 4.10 -1.07 -7.64
N MET A 186 3.64 -0.13 -6.79
CA MET A 186 4.05 1.27 -6.90
C MET A 186 5.12 1.70 -5.91
N SER A 187 5.25 1.02 -4.76
CA SER A 187 5.99 1.57 -3.62
C SER A 187 7.49 1.27 -3.64
N ASN A 188 8.28 2.20 -3.16
CA ASN A 188 9.66 1.95 -2.75
C ASN A 188 9.69 1.20 -1.40
N ARG A 189 8.89 1.65 -0.42
CA ARG A 189 8.67 0.96 0.85
C ARG A 189 7.19 0.93 1.21
N ILE A 190 6.82 -0.09 1.97
CA ILE A 190 5.45 -0.31 2.46
C ILE A 190 5.49 -0.39 3.97
N ALA A 191 4.69 0.45 4.63
CA ALA A 191 4.42 0.39 6.06
C ALA A 191 3.10 -0.38 6.29
N VAL A 192 3.18 -1.59 6.81
CA VAL A 192 2.00 -2.39 7.13
C VAL A 192 1.45 -1.97 8.48
N PHE A 193 0.24 -1.42 8.48
CA PHE A 193 -0.46 -0.94 9.67
C PHE A 193 -1.42 -2.00 10.23
N ASN A 194 -1.38 -2.19 11.53
CA ASN A 194 -2.39 -2.93 12.26
C ASN A 194 -2.57 -2.34 13.67
N ASP A 195 -3.81 -2.16 14.11
CA ASP A 195 -4.16 -1.63 15.44
C ASP A 195 -3.37 -0.38 15.85
N GLY A 196 -3.26 0.58 14.92
CA GLY A 196 -2.59 1.86 15.14
C GLY A 196 -1.06 1.82 15.18
N LYS A 197 -0.43 0.69 14.82
CA LYS A 197 1.03 0.50 14.79
C LYS A 197 1.52 0.03 13.45
N VAL A 198 2.75 0.37 13.11
CA VAL A 198 3.48 -0.23 12.00
C VAL A 198 4.01 -1.60 12.45
N GLN A 199 3.58 -2.66 11.77
CA GLN A 199 4.01 -4.03 12.01
C GLN A 199 5.33 -4.34 11.29
N GLN A 200 5.47 -3.85 10.05
CA GLN A 200 6.68 -3.97 9.25
C GLN A 200 6.79 -2.79 8.30
N LEU A 201 8.01 -2.32 8.09
CA LEU A 201 8.37 -1.31 7.08
C LEU A 201 9.52 -1.88 6.26
N SER A 202 9.28 -2.19 4.99
CA SER A 202 10.29 -2.75 4.09
C SER A 202 9.93 -2.52 2.62
N ASN A 203 10.84 -2.84 1.71
CA ASN A 203 10.53 -2.87 0.29
C ASN A 203 9.54 -4.00 -0.05
N PRO A 204 8.85 -3.95 -1.20
CA PRO A 204 7.83 -4.94 -1.57
C PRO A 204 8.32 -6.39 -1.55
N ALA A 205 9.52 -6.66 -2.09
CA ALA A 205 10.06 -8.02 -2.15
C ALA A 205 10.35 -8.59 -0.76
N GLU A 206 10.97 -7.79 0.10
CA GLU A 206 11.25 -8.20 1.48
C GLU A 206 9.97 -8.38 2.30
N LEU A 207 8.97 -7.53 2.10
CA LEU A 207 7.68 -7.65 2.76
C LEU A 207 7.00 -8.98 2.44
N TYR A 208 7.05 -9.40 1.18
CA TYR A 208 6.44 -10.63 0.71
C TYR A 208 7.22 -11.88 1.14
N GLU A 209 8.55 -11.87 0.96
CA GLU A 209 9.41 -13.02 1.19
C GLU A 209 9.84 -13.21 2.66
N LYS A 210 9.88 -12.13 3.45
CA LYS A 210 10.38 -12.13 4.83
C LYS A 210 9.44 -11.40 5.79
N PRO A 211 8.18 -11.86 5.94
CA PRO A 211 7.27 -11.27 6.91
C PRO A 211 7.81 -11.45 8.33
N VAL A 212 7.78 -10.39 9.14
CA VAL A 212 8.36 -10.39 10.50
C VAL A 212 7.47 -11.07 11.55
N ASN A 213 6.18 -11.29 11.24
CA ASN A 213 5.23 -11.95 12.13
C ASN A 213 4.09 -12.60 11.33
N SER A 214 3.25 -13.40 12.03
CA SER A 214 2.12 -14.10 11.41
C SER A 214 1.10 -13.15 10.78
N PHE A 215 0.81 -12.02 11.43
CA PHE A 215 -0.13 -11.03 10.87
C PHE A 215 0.32 -10.55 9.49
N VAL A 216 1.58 -10.15 9.34
CA VAL A 216 2.10 -9.69 8.04
C VAL A 216 2.10 -10.82 7.02
N ALA A 217 2.47 -12.05 7.43
CA ALA A 217 2.47 -13.22 6.57
C ALA A 217 1.07 -13.54 6.02
N GLU A 218 0.03 -13.44 6.85
CA GLU A 218 -1.37 -13.69 6.48
C GLU A 218 -1.99 -12.53 5.70
N PHE A 219 -1.60 -11.30 6.06
CA PHE A 219 -2.17 -10.11 5.45
C PHE A 219 -1.63 -9.85 4.03
N ILE A 220 -0.38 -10.25 3.72
CA ILE A 220 0.25 -10.01 2.41
C ILE A 220 0.19 -11.28 1.57
N GLY A 221 -0.58 -11.24 0.46
CA GLY A 221 -0.76 -12.37 -0.44
C GLY A 221 -1.55 -13.54 0.17
N GLU A 222 -1.73 -14.59 -0.60
CA GLU A 222 -2.33 -15.84 -0.11
C GLU A 222 -1.31 -16.64 0.72
N ASN A 223 -1.80 -17.37 1.73
CA ASN A 223 -0.94 -18.05 2.67
C ASN A 223 -1.59 -19.32 3.23
N ASN A 224 -0.82 -20.38 3.33
CA ASN A 224 -1.19 -21.57 4.04
C ASN A 224 -0.58 -21.53 5.44
N THR A 225 -1.38 -21.73 6.49
CA THR A 225 -0.92 -21.68 7.88
C THR A 225 -1.20 -22.97 8.60
N PHE A 226 -0.27 -23.36 9.49
CA PHE A 226 -0.40 -24.52 10.37
C PHE A 226 0.09 -24.14 11.75
N ASP A 227 -0.72 -24.38 12.77
CA ASP A 227 -0.32 -24.20 14.17
C ASP A 227 0.45 -25.43 14.66
N GLY A 228 1.56 -25.18 15.32
CA GLY A 228 2.44 -26.22 15.82
C GLY A 228 3.27 -25.83 17.02
N GLU A 229 4.18 -26.73 17.41
CA GLU A 229 5.10 -26.55 18.52
C GLU A 229 6.53 -26.85 18.05
N ILE A 230 7.48 -26.00 18.44
CA ILE A 230 8.90 -26.19 18.13
C ILE A 230 9.41 -27.46 18.83
N SER A 231 9.76 -28.46 18.03
CA SER A 231 10.37 -29.72 18.53
C SER A 231 11.88 -29.61 18.65
N ASP A 232 12.51 -28.84 17.75
CA ASP A 232 13.94 -28.57 17.72
C ASP A 232 14.23 -27.24 17.01
N ILE A 233 15.30 -26.56 17.39
CA ILE A 233 15.68 -25.27 16.79
C ILE A 233 17.19 -25.12 16.71
N ASP A 234 17.68 -24.76 15.53
CA ASP A 234 19.04 -24.33 15.26
C ASP A 234 19.03 -22.92 14.66
N LYS A 235 20.19 -22.35 14.40
CA LYS A 235 20.32 -20.95 13.92
C LYS A 235 19.50 -20.64 12.65
N ASP A 236 19.51 -21.56 11.70
CA ASP A 236 18.93 -21.33 10.36
C ASP A 236 17.67 -22.15 10.07
N LYS A 237 17.38 -23.15 10.91
CA LYS A 237 16.25 -24.07 10.72
C LYS A 237 15.61 -24.43 12.05
N CYS A 238 14.31 -24.64 12.02
CA CYS A 238 13.59 -25.22 13.15
C CYS A 238 12.70 -26.36 12.67
N LYS A 239 12.45 -27.32 13.55
CA LYS A 239 11.49 -28.39 13.36
C LYS A 239 10.23 -28.05 14.13
N VAL A 240 9.11 -28.10 13.44
CA VAL A 240 7.80 -27.79 14.00
C VAL A 240 6.94 -29.05 13.94
N LYS A 241 6.45 -29.46 15.10
CA LYS A 241 5.53 -30.59 15.21
C LYS A 241 4.11 -30.14 14.93
N LEU A 242 3.47 -30.75 13.94
CA LEU A 242 2.09 -30.53 13.48
C LEU A 242 1.29 -31.83 13.70
N GLY A 243 0.72 -32.02 14.88
CA GLY A 243 0.07 -33.28 15.24
C GLY A 243 1.03 -34.47 15.18
N ASN A 244 0.84 -35.40 14.22
CA ASN A 244 1.69 -36.57 14.01
C ASN A 244 2.81 -36.36 13.00
N ALA A 245 2.91 -35.17 12.38
CA ALA A 245 3.93 -34.84 11.39
C ALA A 245 4.95 -33.84 11.96
N GLU A 246 6.09 -33.74 11.31
CA GLU A 246 7.13 -32.75 11.60
C GLU A 246 7.51 -32.02 10.30
N ILE A 247 7.61 -30.73 10.38
CA ILE A 247 7.97 -29.84 9.26
C ILE A 247 9.29 -29.14 9.59
N LEU A 248 10.17 -29.01 8.60
CA LEU A 248 11.37 -28.19 8.66
C LEU A 248 11.04 -26.79 8.16
N ALA A 249 11.27 -25.77 8.98
CA ALA A 249 10.94 -24.38 8.69
C ALA A 249 12.09 -23.43 9.03
N ASN A 250 12.03 -22.20 8.53
CA ASN A 250 12.95 -21.11 8.91
C ASN A 250 12.38 -20.40 10.14
N PRO A 251 13.14 -20.26 11.24
CA PRO A 251 12.69 -19.52 12.42
C PRO A 251 12.66 -18.02 12.14
N VAL A 252 11.56 -17.33 12.49
CA VAL A 252 11.41 -15.88 12.36
C VAL A 252 11.37 -15.22 13.74
N SER A 253 10.36 -15.52 14.54
CA SER A 253 10.16 -14.91 15.87
C SER A 253 10.36 -15.88 17.03
N VAL A 254 10.47 -17.18 16.76
CA VAL A 254 10.63 -18.24 17.75
C VAL A 254 12.08 -18.36 18.24
N LYS A 255 12.26 -18.71 19.52
CA LYS A 255 13.59 -18.73 20.17
C LYS A 255 13.90 -20.03 20.89
N SER A 256 12.91 -20.84 21.22
CA SER A 256 13.10 -22.00 22.08
C SER A 256 12.23 -23.21 21.72
N LYS A 257 12.72 -24.38 22.05
CA LYS A 257 11.97 -25.62 21.99
C LYS A 257 10.76 -25.58 22.93
N GLY A 258 9.62 -26.13 22.48
CA GLY A 258 8.34 -26.11 23.21
C GLY A 258 7.51 -24.87 22.98
N GLU A 259 8.01 -23.90 22.22
CA GLU A 259 7.27 -22.69 21.89
C GLU A 259 6.20 -22.99 20.85
N LYS A 260 4.97 -22.47 21.08
CA LYS A 260 3.89 -22.54 20.09
C LYS A 260 4.16 -21.56 18.98
N THR A 261 3.94 -21.99 17.76
CA THR A 261 4.19 -21.17 16.56
C THR A 261 3.22 -21.51 15.44
N THR A 262 3.09 -20.60 14.50
CA THR A 262 2.36 -20.81 13.25
C THR A 262 3.37 -20.92 12.10
N VAL A 263 3.36 -22.03 11.39
CA VAL A 263 4.12 -22.20 10.14
C VAL A 263 3.35 -21.57 9.00
N SER A 264 4.01 -20.80 8.17
CA SER A 264 3.45 -20.09 7.02
C SER A 264 4.11 -20.58 5.73
N LEU A 265 3.31 -20.87 4.72
CA LEU A 265 3.79 -21.30 3.40
C LEU A 265 2.97 -20.64 2.28
N ARG A 266 3.64 -19.95 1.37
CA ARG A 266 3.01 -19.42 0.17
C ARG A 266 2.55 -20.53 -0.76
N PRO A 267 1.34 -20.45 -1.36
CA PRO A 267 0.84 -21.49 -2.28
C PRO A 267 1.82 -21.82 -3.41
N GLU A 268 2.40 -20.81 -4.04
CA GLU A 268 3.34 -20.97 -5.16
C GLU A 268 4.71 -21.58 -4.77
N ARG A 269 4.98 -21.77 -3.48
CA ARG A 269 6.20 -22.44 -2.99
C ARG A 269 6.00 -23.93 -2.78
N ALA A 270 4.79 -24.42 -2.93
CA ALA A 270 4.49 -25.85 -2.84
C ALA A 270 4.39 -26.47 -4.24
N LEU A 271 4.92 -27.70 -4.40
CA LEU A 271 4.96 -28.40 -5.66
C LEU A 271 4.13 -29.69 -5.58
N ILE A 272 3.36 -29.99 -6.61
CA ILE A 272 2.64 -31.25 -6.76
C ILE A 272 3.57 -32.26 -7.45
N ASN A 273 3.75 -33.43 -6.83
CA ASN A 273 4.57 -34.52 -7.36
C ASN A 273 5.97 -34.07 -7.85
N PRO A 274 6.78 -33.42 -6.99
CA PRO A 274 8.11 -32.98 -7.38
C PRO A 274 8.99 -34.17 -7.79
N THR A 275 9.85 -33.96 -8.80
CA THR A 275 10.83 -34.98 -9.25
C THR A 275 12.02 -35.08 -8.29
N ASP A 276 12.33 -33.96 -7.64
CA ASP A 276 13.47 -33.88 -6.72
C ASP A 276 13.02 -34.07 -5.27
N LYS A 277 13.95 -34.55 -4.44
CA LYS A 277 13.71 -34.69 -3.01
C LYS A 277 13.66 -33.29 -2.36
N MET A 278 12.55 -32.99 -1.69
CA MET A 278 12.34 -31.74 -0.96
C MET A 278 12.55 -31.94 0.54
N ASP A 279 12.85 -30.88 1.28
CA ASP A 279 12.98 -30.87 2.74
C ASP A 279 11.70 -31.38 3.43
N ASN A 280 10.54 -30.98 2.89
CA ASN A 280 9.22 -31.38 3.38
C ASN A 280 8.44 -32.06 2.26
N MET A 281 7.97 -33.28 2.49
CA MET A 281 7.13 -34.01 1.55
C MET A 281 5.97 -34.66 2.30
N PHE A 282 4.74 -34.39 1.87
CA PHE A 282 3.53 -34.89 2.48
C PHE A 282 2.56 -35.40 1.42
N THR A 283 1.74 -36.37 1.74
CA THR A 283 0.65 -36.82 0.90
C THR A 283 -0.62 -36.10 1.31
N GLY A 284 -1.23 -35.40 0.37
CA GLY A 284 -2.51 -34.72 0.53
C GLY A 284 -3.58 -35.32 -0.38
N LYS A 285 -4.84 -35.16 0.01
CA LYS A 285 -6.01 -35.53 -0.82
C LYS A 285 -6.57 -34.29 -1.47
N ILE A 286 -6.69 -34.27 -2.81
CA ILE A 286 -7.34 -33.21 -3.55
C ILE A 286 -8.83 -33.22 -3.21
N GLU A 287 -9.35 -32.08 -2.76
CA GLU A 287 -10.78 -31.88 -2.46
C GLU A 287 -11.46 -31.06 -3.56
N GLU A 288 -10.76 -30.09 -4.13
CA GLU A 288 -11.35 -29.22 -5.13
C GLU A 288 -10.28 -28.69 -6.11
N VAL A 289 -10.68 -28.51 -7.37
CA VAL A 289 -9.86 -27.91 -8.42
C VAL A 289 -10.67 -26.80 -9.07
N ILE A 290 -10.18 -25.57 -8.97
CA ILE A 290 -10.89 -24.37 -9.46
C ILE A 290 -10.03 -23.70 -10.53
N TYR A 291 -10.60 -23.55 -11.73
CA TYR A 291 -9.94 -22.86 -12.83
C TYR A 291 -10.24 -21.35 -12.78
N HIS A 292 -9.20 -20.53 -12.69
CA HIS A 292 -9.28 -19.05 -12.62
C HIS A 292 -8.93 -18.34 -13.92
N GLY A 293 -8.61 -19.08 -14.98
CA GLY A 293 -8.24 -18.54 -16.28
C GLY A 293 -6.72 -18.52 -16.49
N ASP A 294 -6.00 -17.76 -15.73
CA ASP A 294 -4.54 -17.63 -15.76
C ASP A 294 -3.83 -18.71 -14.93
N HIS A 295 -4.50 -19.25 -13.91
CA HIS A 295 -4.01 -20.34 -13.07
C HIS A 295 -5.14 -21.29 -12.65
N THR A 296 -4.74 -22.41 -12.06
CA THR A 296 -5.65 -23.38 -11.46
C THR A 296 -5.33 -23.46 -9.97
N ARG A 297 -6.32 -23.18 -9.15
CA ARG A 297 -6.23 -23.34 -7.69
C ARG A 297 -6.62 -24.77 -7.32
N VAL A 298 -5.79 -25.43 -6.54
CA VAL A 298 -6.05 -26.76 -6.00
C VAL A 298 -6.19 -26.68 -4.49
N ARG A 299 -7.33 -27.12 -3.95
CA ARG A 299 -7.54 -27.25 -2.50
C ARG A 299 -7.30 -28.68 -2.07
N LEU A 300 -6.48 -28.84 -1.06
CA LEU A 300 -6.06 -30.12 -0.54
C LEU A 300 -6.46 -30.29 0.93
N ASN A 301 -6.78 -31.52 1.31
CA ASN A 301 -6.69 -31.91 2.72
C ASN A 301 -5.28 -32.41 3.00
N LEU A 302 -4.54 -31.67 3.81
CA LEU A 302 -3.16 -31.92 4.16
C LEU A 302 -2.93 -31.71 5.65
N LEU A 303 -2.34 -32.68 6.34
CA LEU A 303 -2.01 -32.61 7.76
C LEU A 303 -3.21 -32.28 8.68
N GLY A 304 -4.43 -32.67 8.26
CA GLY A 304 -5.66 -32.37 8.98
C GLY A 304 -6.29 -31.01 8.68
N SER A 305 -5.67 -30.19 7.85
CA SER A 305 -6.28 -28.96 7.29
C SER A 305 -6.91 -29.27 5.94
N SER A 306 -8.18 -28.90 5.76
CA SER A 306 -8.90 -29.00 4.48
C SER A 306 -8.81 -27.72 3.63
N GLU A 307 -8.04 -26.75 4.08
CA GLU A 307 -7.95 -25.41 3.46
C GLU A 307 -6.57 -25.13 2.84
N PHE A 308 -5.73 -26.17 2.67
CA PHE A 308 -4.44 -26.00 2.03
C PHE A 308 -4.61 -25.72 0.53
N ILE A 309 -4.01 -24.65 0.04
CA ILE A 309 -4.15 -24.14 -1.34
C ILE A 309 -2.80 -24.22 -2.05
N LEU A 310 -2.88 -24.59 -3.34
CA LEU A 310 -1.79 -24.55 -4.32
C LEU A 310 -2.19 -23.78 -5.54
#